data_bf31bc30bce3dd03172e5d1ecd31a4b0
#
_entry.id   bf31bc30bce3dd03172e5d1ecd31a4b0
#
_cell.length_a   1.000
_cell.length_b   1.000
_cell.length_c   1.000
_cell.angle_alpha   90.00
_cell.angle_beta   90.00
_cell.angle_gamma   90.00
#
_symmetry.space_group_name_H-M   'P 1'
#
loop_
_entity.id
_entity.type
_entity.pdbx_description
1 polymer ?
#
loop_
_entity_poly.entity_id
_entity_poly.type
_entity_poly.pdbx_seq_one_letter_code
_entity_poly.pdbx_strand_id
1 'polypeptide(L)'
;RTRRQRQMCIRDSCNVEEEMSIPLKELIEVHAGGVIGGWENLQAVIPGGSSMPLIPKERCETLKMDFDACVEEKSGLGTAGIVVINKDQDIIKCMARIARFYKHESCGQCTPCREGSGWMWRMLERMAKGDATKDEVDMLGDVTNQIAGHTICAFGEGSSWPVQGLLRHFKKEIEKRNNLDPIVQKK
;
A
#
# COMPACT_ATOMS: atom_id res chain seq x y z
N ARG A 1 21.55 4.15 -22.28
CA ARG A 1 20.42 3.24 -22.04
C ARG A 1 19.67 3.76 -20.83
N THR A 2 18.61 4.51 -21.06
CA THR A 2 17.64 4.89 -20.03
C THR A 2 17.04 3.61 -19.45
N ARG A 3 17.26 3.38 -18.15
CA ARG A 3 16.55 2.34 -17.41
C ARG A 3 15.07 2.69 -17.51
N ARG A 4 14.30 1.98 -18.31
CA ARG A 4 12.84 2.05 -18.23
C ARG A 4 12.47 1.71 -16.78
N GLN A 5 11.95 2.68 -16.06
CA GLN A 5 11.29 2.39 -14.79
C GLN A 5 10.25 1.33 -15.11
N ARG A 6 10.25 0.23 -14.36
CA ARG A 6 9.23 -0.80 -14.52
C ARG A 6 7.90 -0.14 -14.16
N GLN A 7 7.10 0.09 -15.17
CA GLN A 7 5.76 0.63 -15.04
C GLN A 7 4.95 -0.35 -14.20
N MET A 8 4.45 0.11 -13.05
CA MET A 8 3.61 -0.73 -12.21
C MET A 8 2.17 -0.60 -12.71
N CYS A 9 1.68 -1.60 -13.44
CA CYS A 9 0.26 -1.88 -13.70
C CYS A 9 -0.53 -0.86 -14.53
N ILE A 10 0.10 0.21 -15.04
CA ILE A 10 -0.47 1.14 -16.03
C ILE A 10 0.31 1.09 -17.34
N ARG A 11 -0.29 1.56 -18.44
CA ARG A 11 0.35 1.50 -19.76
C ARG A 11 1.50 2.45 -19.89
N ASP A 12 1.38 3.65 -19.31
CA ASP A 12 2.46 4.64 -19.33
C ASP A 12 2.50 5.46 -18.03
N SER A 13 3.70 5.71 -17.53
CA SER A 13 3.91 6.62 -16.40
C SER A 13 4.07 8.02 -16.94
N CYS A 14 3.22 8.94 -16.51
CA CYS A 14 3.19 10.32 -16.97
C CYS A 14 3.15 11.29 -15.79
N ASN A 15 3.55 12.53 -16.05
CA ASN A 15 3.27 13.67 -15.20
C ASN A 15 2.22 14.51 -15.91
N VAL A 16 1.15 14.84 -15.20
CA VAL A 16 0.07 15.68 -15.69
C VAL A 16 -0.17 16.83 -14.73
N GLU A 17 -0.63 17.94 -15.24
CA GLU A 17 -1.09 19.09 -14.48
C GLU A 17 -2.58 19.24 -14.74
N GLU A 18 -3.37 18.98 -13.69
CA GLU A 18 -4.82 18.96 -13.75
C GLU A 18 -5.43 19.71 -12.57
N GLU A 19 -6.70 20.04 -12.70
CA GLU A 19 -7.42 20.71 -11.62
C GLU A 19 -7.62 19.80 -10.40
N MET A 20 -7.70 20.42 -9.22
CA MET A 20 -8.07 19.71 -7.99
C MET A 20 -9.45 19.08 -8.14
N SER A 21 -9.63 17.91 -7.53
CA SER A 21 -10.86 17.09 -7.57
C SER A 21 -11.13 16.38 -8.91
N ILE A 22 -10.14 16.30 -9.81
CA ILE A 22 -10.24 15.42 -10.97
C ILE A 22 -10.54 13.97 -10.52
N PRO A 23 -11.41 13.22 -11.20
CA PRO A 23 -11.65 11.81 -10.88
C PRO A 23 -10.38 10.98 -11.03
N LEU A 24 -10.05 10.16 -10.01
CA LEU A 24 -8.91 9.25 -10.06
C LEU A 24 -8.96 8.33 -11.30
N LYS A 25 -10.15 7.86 -11.65
CA LYS A 25 -10.36 7.01 -12.82
C LYS A 25 -9.95 7.70 -14.11
N GLU A 26 -10.26 8.97 -14.25
CA GLU A 26 -9.88 9.79 -15.42
C GLU A 26 -8.36 9.93 -15.53
N LEU A 27 -7.68 10.22 -14.43
CA LEU A 27 -6.21 10.28 -14.40
C LEU A 27 -5.57 8.95 -14.85
N ILE A 28 -6.14 7.83 -14.44
CA ILE A 28 -5.60 6.51 -14.80
C ILE A 28 -5.97 6.12 -16.24
N GLU A 29 -7.24 6.25 -16.61
CA GLU A 29 -7.73 5.74 -17.89
C GLU A 29 -7.38 6.66 -19.07
N VAL A 30 -7.46 7.99 -18.89
CA VAL A 30 -7.22 8.95 -19.97
C VAL A 30 -5.73 9.32 -20.03
N HIS A 31 -5.17 9.80 -18.92
CA HIS A 31 -3.80 10.35 -18.92
C HIS A 31 -2.72 9.27 -18.87
N ALA A 32 -2.91 8.22 -18.10
CA ALA A 32 -1.93 7.12 -17.97
C ALA A 32 -2.20 5.94 -18.94
N GLY A 33 -3.16 6.08 -19.85
CA GLY A 33 -3.48 5.07 -20.85
C GLY A 33 -4.16 3.81 -20.32
N GLY A 34 -4.63 3.84 -19.08
CA GLY A 34 -5.42 2.78 -18.46
C GLY A 34 -4.62 1.72 -17.71
N VAL A 35 -5.34 0.92 -16.94
CA VAL A 35 -4.79 -0.23 -16.21
C VAL A 35 -4.44 -1.36 -17.20
N ILE A 36 -3.31 -2.02 -17.01
CA ILE A 36 -2.96 -3.21 -17.79
C ILE A 36 -4.00 -4.31 -17.52
N GLY A 37 -4.66 -4.76 -18.57
CA GLY A 37 -5.80 -5.68 -18.47
C GLY A 37 -7.15 -5.00 -18.29
N GLY A 38 -7.21 -3.65 -18.37
CA GLY A 38 -8.42 -2.85 -18.22
C GLY A 38 -8.77 -2.54 -16.75
N TRP A 39 -9.74 -1.65 -16.57
CA TRP A 39 -10.18 -1.20 -15.24
C TRP A 39 -10.63 -2.34 -14.32
N GLU A 40 -11.24 -3.39 -14.90
CA GLU A 40 -11.66 -4.57 -14.14
C GLU A 40 -10.50 -5.35 -13.52
N ASN A 41 -9.29 -5.20 -14.07
CA ASN A 41 -8.08 -5.79 -13.54
C ASN A 41 -7.42 -4.96 -12.42
N LEU A 42 -7.95 -3.78 -12.10
CA LEU A 42 -7.48 -2.99 -10.96
C LEU A 42 -7.71 -3.77 -9.66
N GLN A 43 -6.72 -3.76 -8.77
CA GLN A 43 -6.81 -4.32 -7.42
C GLN A 43 -6.87 -3.21 -6.36
N ALA A 44 -5.92 -2.29 -6.40
CA ALA A 44 -5.82 -1.18 -5.45
C ALA A 44 -5.02 -0.01 -6.04
N VAL A 45 -5.18 1.16 -5.43
CA VAL A 45 -4.40 2.36 -5.73
C VAL A 45 -3.85 2.97 -4.46
N ILE A 46 -2.64 3.48 -4.50
CA ILE A 46 -2.09 4.39 -3.50
C ILE A 46 -2.15 5.80 -4.12
N PRO A 47 -2.97 6.73 -3.60
CA PRO A 47 -3.21 7.99 -4.29
C PRO A 47 -2.12 9.05 -4.10
N GLY A 48 -1.37 8.97 -2.99
CA GLY A 48 -0.51 10.06 -2.54
C GLY A 48 0.97 9.70 -2.36
N GLY A 49 1.47 8.70 -3.08
CA GLY A 49 2.82 8.16 -2.91
C GLY A 49 2.88 7.01 -1.90
N SER A 50 4.01 6.32 -1.87
CA SER A 50 4.18 5.06 -1.10
C SER A 50 3.95 5.18 0.41
N SER A 51 3.87 6.40 0.95
CA SER A 51 3.58 6.68 2.37
C SER A 51 2.09 6.69 2.71
N MET A 52 1.21 6.72 1.71
CA MET A 52 -0.23 6.77 1.93
C MET A 52 -0.85 5.38 1.96
N PRO A 53 -1.94 5.19 2.75
CA PRO A 53 -2.70 3.95 2.73
C PRO A 53 -3.27 3.65 1.35
N LEU A 54 -3.24 2.38 0.96
CA LEU A 54 -3.85 1.94 -0.28
C LEU A 54 -5.39 1.93 -0.18
N ILE A 55 -6.04 2.16 -1.31
CA ILE A 55 -7.50 2.18 -1.48
C ILE A 55 -7.88 1.03 -2.43
N PRO A 56 -8.82 0.15 -2.07
CA PRO A 56 -9.24 -0.95 -2.92
C PRO A 56 -10.07 -0.44 -4.12
N LYS A 57 -10.10 -1.22 -5.20
CA LYS A 57 -10.77 -0.89 -6.48
C LYS A 57 -12.18 -0.32 -6.31
N GLU A 58 -12.99 -0.96 -5.45
CA GLU A 58 -14.40 -0.62 -5.28
C GLU A 58 -14.61 0.84 -4.84
N ARG A 59 -13.62 1.41 -4.15
CA ARG A 59 -13.63 2.81 -3.69
C ARG A 59 -12.96 3.77 -4.66
N CYS A 60 -12.15 3.25 -5.59
CA CYS A 60 -11.47 4.07 -6.60
C CYS A 60 -12.40 4.56 -7.70
N GLU A 61 -13.58 3.96 -7.86
CA GLU A 61 -14.51 4.25 -8.95
C GLU A 61 -15.03 5.70 -8.91
N THR A 62 -15.28 6.22 -7.71
CA THR A 62 -15.85 7.56 -7.48
C THR A 62 -14.89 8.51 -6.79
N LEU A 63 -13.66 8.06 -6.49
CA LEU A 63 -12.69 8.86 -5.76
C LEU A 63 -12.26 10.07 -6.58
N LYS A 64 -12.33 11.24 -5.96
CA LYS A 64 -11.76 12.48 -6.47
C LYS A 64 -10.37 12.70 -5.88
N MET A 65 -9.48 13.27 -6.66
CA MET A 65 -8.12 13.59 -6.24
C MET A 65 -8.09 14.95 -5.54
N ASP A 66 -8.63 14.96 -4.31
CA ASP A 66 -8.55 16.08 -3.38
C ASP A 66 -8.27 15.61 -1.95
N PHE A 67 -8.03 16.55 -1.05
CA PHE A 67 -7.65 16.24 0.32
C PHE A 67 -8.79 15.58 1.09
N ASP A 68 -10.01 16.11 0.96
CA ASP A 68 -11.15 15.66 1.74
C ASP A 68 -11.60 14.26 1.30
N ALA A 69 -11.77 14.03 0.01
CA ALA A 69 -12.14 12.73 -0.53
C ALA A 69 -11.11 11.63 -0.19
N CYS A 70 -9.81 11.94 -0.25
CA CYS A 70 -8.77 10.98 0.15
C CYS A 70 -8.80 10.68 1.65
N VAL A 71 -9.11 11.66 2.51
CA VAL A 71 -9.24 11.48 3.96
C VAL A 71 -10.49 10.68 4.31
N GLU A 72 -11.62 10.89 3.64
CA GLU A 72 -12.84 10.08 3.80
C GLU A 72 -12.57 8.59 3.53
N GLU A 73 -11.71 8.29 2.56
CA GLU A 73 -11.27 6.93 2.26
C GLU A 73 -10.15 6.41 3.19
N LYS A 74 -9.87 7.14 4.26
CA LYS A 74 -8.80 6.83 5.25
C LYS A 74 -7.43 6.69 4.60
N SER A 75 -7.17 7.53 3.59
CA SER A 75 -5.90 7.68 2.91
C SER A 75 -5.48 9.16 2.90
N GLY A 76 -4.69 9.59 1.96
CA GLY A 76 -4.28 10.98 1.83
C GLY A 76 -3.78 11.29 0.43
N LEU A 77 -4.00 12.54 0.00
CA LEU A 77 -3.53 13.02 -1.30
C LEU A 77 -1.98 13.06 -1.36
N GLY A 78 -1.33 13.31 -0.23
CA GLY A 78 0.14 13.32 -0.12
C GLY A 78 0.79 14.17 -1.19
N THR A 79 1.64 13.56 -1.99
CA THR A 79 2.33 14.18 -3.14
C THR A 79 1.59 13.98 -4.46
N ALA A 80 0.37 13.45 -4.44
CA ALA A 80 -0.39 13.02 -5.62
C ALA A 80 0.38 12.03 -6.53
N GLY A 81 1.36 11.33 -5.98
CA GLY A 81 2.13 10.30 -6.66
C GLY A 81 1.36 8.99 -6.71
N ILE A 82 0.51 8.81 -7.71
CA ILE A 82 -0.41 7.69 -7.84
C ILE A 82 0.38 6.40 -8.16
N VAL A 83 0.15 5.35 -7.37
CA VAL A 83 0.67 4.00 -7.61
C VAL A 83 -0.51 3.06 -7.85
N VAL A 84 -0.56 2.46 -9.03
CA VAL A 84 -1.62 1.53 -9.44
C VAL A 84 -1.14 0.09 -9.27
N ILE A 85 -1.95 -0.75 -8.64
CA ILE A 85 -1.69 -2.19 -8.45
C ILE A 85 -2.84 -2.96 -9.11
N ASN A 86 -2.50 -3.82 -10.09
CA ASN A 86 -3.48 -4.69 -10.75
C ASN A 86 -3.50 -6.09 -10.13
N LYS A 87 -4.50 -6.89 -10.48
CA LYS A 87 -4.69 -8.26 -9.94
C LYS A 87 -3.60 -9.25 -10.33
N ASP A 88 -2.79 -8.92 -11.35
CA ASP A 88 -1.65 -9.77 -11.76
C ASP A 88 -0.46 -9.63 -10.80
N GLN A 89 -0.50 -8.61 -9.93
CA GLN A 89 0.52 -8.38 -8.93
C GLN A 89 0.10 -8.95 -7.57
N ASP A 90 1.09 -9.45 -6.86
CA ASP A 90 0.92 -9.90 -5.49
C ASP A 90 0.95 -8.69 -4.54
N ILE A 91 -0.21 -8.28 -4.05
CA ILE A 91 -0.32 -7.09 -3.22
C ILE A 91 0.50 -7.18 -1.93
N ILE A 92 0.63 -8.37 -1.34
CA ILE A 92 1.42 -8.57 -0.11
C ILE A 92 2.90 -8.39 -0.42
N LYS A 93 3.38 -8.93 -1.56
CA LYS A 93 4.77 -8.70 -2.01
C LYS A 93 5.04 -7.24 -2.37
N CYS A 94 4.07 -6.55 -2.98
CA CYS A 94 4.18 -5.11 -3.24
C CYS A 94 4.38 -4.34 -1.94
N MET A 95 3.59 -4.64 -0.91
CA MET A 95 3.68 -3.96 0.38
C MET A 95 4.95 -4.35 1.15
N ALA A 96 5.39 -5.61 1.08
CA ALA A 96 6.67 -6.03 1.64
C ALA A 96 7.86 -5.26 1.01
N ARG A 97 7.78 -4.99 -0.31
CA ARG A 97 8.79 -4.18 -1.00
C ARG A 97 8.79 -2.72 -0.55
N ILE A 98 7.62 -2.12 -0.35
CA ILE A 98 7.49 -0.77 0.21
C ILE A 98 8.06 -0.74 1.65
N ALA A 99 7.70 -1.70 2.49
CA ALA A 99 8.23 -1.80 3.85
C ALA A 99 9.76 -1.96 3.87
N ARG A 100 10.32 -2.73 2.94
CA ARG A 100 11.77 -2.86 2.76
C ARG A 100 12.44 -1.52 2.40
N PHE A 101 11.81 -0.75 1.53
CA PHE A 101 12.27 0.60 1.18
C PHE A 101 12.33 1.48 2.43
N TYR A 102 11.25 1.56 3.22
CA TYR A 102 11.23 2.33 4.46
C TYR A 102 12.24 1.84 5.50
N LYS A 103 12.46 0.52 5.60
CA LYS A 103 13.53 -0.02 6.45
C LYS A 103 14.91 0.49 6.04
N HIS A 104 15.17 0.58 4.73
CA HIS A 104 16.45 1.04 4.20
C HIS A 104 16.65 2.54 4.40
N GLU A 105 15.59 3.33 4.19
CA GLU A 105 15.62 4.80 4.24
C GLU A 105 15.50 5.37 5.67
N SER A 106 15.21 4.54 6.68
CA SER A 106 15.17 4.99 8.06
C SER A 106 16.53 5.53 8.49
N CYS A 107 16.57 6.77 9.00
CA CYS A 107 17.82 7.39 9.51
C CYS A 107 18.33 6.74 10.79
N GLY A 108 17.52 5.88 11.45
CA GLY A 108 17.88 5.15 12.65
C GLY A 108 17.81 5.95 13.96
N GLN A 109 17.34 7.19 13.96
CA GLN A 109 17.30 8.04 15.15
C GLN A 109 16.29 7.54 16.18
N CYS A 110 15.03 7.32 15.77
CA CYS A 110 13.96 6.92 16.70
C CYS A 110 13.88 5.40 16.80
N THR A 111 13.88 4.86 18.00
CA THR A 111 13.81 3.41 18.24
C THR A 111 12.58 2.75 17.57
N PRO A 112 11.35 3.31 17.68
CA PRO A 112 10.19 2.69 17.01
C PRO A 112 10.37 2.57 15.50
N CYS A 113 10.90 3.59 14.84
CA CYS A 113 11.16 3.57 13.40
C CYS A 113 12.33 2.65 13.06
N ARG A 114 13.47 2.77 13.75
CA ARG A 114 14.69 2.01 13.49
C ARG A 114 14.45 0.51 13.55
N GLU A 115 13.81 0.04 14.61
CA GLU A 115 13.56 -1.39 14.83
C GLU A 115 12.25 -1.85 14.19
N GLY A 116 11.17 -1.10 14.39
CA GLY A 116 9.83 -1.47 13.93
C GLY A 116 9.71 -1.56 12.42
N SER A 117 10.38 -0.69 11.65
CA SER A 117 10.36 -0.79 10.18
C SER A 117 10.99 -2.11 9.70
N GLY A 118 12.03 -2.59 10.38
CA GLY A 118 12.65 -3.88 10.11
C GLY A 118 11.75 -5.06 10.50
N TRP A 119 10.99 -4.95 11.59
CA TRP A 119 10.01 -5.96 11.99
C TRP A 119 8.86 -6.05 11.01
N MET A 120 8.24 -4.92 10.66
CA MET A 120 7.18 -4.86 9.65
C MET A 120 7.59 -5.53 8.34
N TRP A 121 8.78 -5.18 7.82
CA TRP A 121 9.27 -5.79 6.60
C TRP A 121 9.41 -7.31 6.71
N ARG A 122 10.07 -7.82 7.76
CA ARG A 122 10.26 -9.28 7.95
C ARG A 122 8.94 -10.03 8.10
N MET A 123 7.97 -9.46 8.84
CA MET A 123 6.65 -10.04 9.00
C MET A 123 5.90 -10.10 7.66
N LEU A 124 5.92 -9.02 6.86
CA LEU A 124 5.32 -8.99 5.53
C LEU A 124 5.99 -9.97 4.56
N GLU A 125 7.32 -10.15 4.62
CA GLU A 125 8.03 -11.17 3.83
C GLU A 125 7.57 -12.60 4.19
N ARG A 126 7.37 -12.89 5.47
CA ARG A 126 6.82 -14.18 5.92
C ARG A 126 5.38 -14.37 5.43
N MET A 127 4.54 -13.35 5.59
CA MET A 127 3.15 -13.36 5.08
C MET A 127 3.11 -13.57 3.57
N ALA A 128 4.00 -12.95 2.81
CA ALA A 128 4.09 -13.12 1.37
C ALA A 128 4.52 -14.54 0.95
N LYS A 129 5.26 -15.25 1.78
CA LYS A 129 5.67 -16.65 1.57
C LYS A 129 4.62 -17.67 2.01
N GLY A 130 3.68 -17.28 2.86
CA GLY A 130 2.70 -18.19 3.46
C GLY A 130 3.19 -18.86 4.75
N ASP A 131 4.22 -18.29 5.39
CA ASP A 131 4.88 -18.86 6.58
C ASP A 131 4.50 -18.12 7.88
N ALA A 132 3.55 -17.17 7.83
CA ALA A 132 3.14 -16.40 9.00
C ALA A 132 2.08 -17.12 9.84
N THR A 133 2.14 -16.91 11.16
CA THR A 133 1.10 -17.36 12.09
C THR A 133 0.00 -16.31 12.23
N LYS A 134 -1.14 -16.70 12.83
CA LYS A 134 -2.23 -15.76 13.11
C LYS A 134 -1.77 -14.63 14.04
N ASP A 135 -1.02 -14.97 15.08
CA ASP A 135 -0.51 -14.00 16.04
C ASP A 135 0.43 -12.99 15.37
N GLU A 136 1.21 -13.42 14.36
CA GLU A 136 2.05 -12.49 13.59
C GLU A 136 1.22 -11.51 12.75
N VAL A 137 0.07 -11.93 12.20
CA VAL A 137 -0.82 -11.03 11.44
C VAL A 137 -1.43 -9.97 12.36
N ASP A 138 -1.85 -10.37 13.56
CA ASP A 138 -2.40 -9.45 14.55
C ASP A 138 -1.30 -8.53 15.11
N MET A 139 -0.14 -9.08 15.44
CA MET A 139 1.04 -8.34 15.89
C MET A 139 1.52 -7.29 14.88
N LEU A 140 1.39 -7.54 13.57
CA LEU A 140 1.77 -6.56 12.56
C LEU A 140 0.99 -5.26 12.73
N GLY A 141 -0.31 -5.34 13.06
CA GLY A 141 -1.14 -4.19 13.37
C GLY A 141 -0.60 -3.42 14.58
N ASP A 142 -0.27 -4.13 15.67
CA ASP A 142 0.27 -3.52 16.88
C ASP A 142 1.62 -2.84 16.63
N VAL A 143 2.51 -3.46 15.88
CA VAL A 143 3.80 -2.87 15.50
C VAL A 143 3.59 -1.56 14.73
N THR A 144 2.66 -1.52 13.77
CA THR A 144 2.37 -0.28 13.04
C THR A 144 1.87 0.83 13.95
N ASN A 145 1.02 0.51 14.93
CA ASN A 145 0.49 1.46 15.90
C ASN A 145 1.56 1.97 16.88
N GLN A 146 2.57 1.16 17.20
CA GLN A 146 3.70 1.58 18.04
C GLN A 146 4.74 2.43 17.28
N ILE A 147 4.65 2.49 15.95
CA ILE A 147 5.50 3.38 15.14
C ILE A 147 4.79 4.69 14.87
N ALA A 148 3.54 4.65 14.39
CA ALA A 148 2.74 5.83 14.09
C ALA A 148 2.51 6.67 15.35
N GLY A 149 2.84 7.96 15.28
CA GLY A 149 2.73 8.88 16.40
C GLY A 149 3.81 8.77 17.49
N HIS A 150 4.79 7.85 17.34
CA HIS A 150 5.85 7.61 18.34
C HIS A 150 7.26 7.92 17.80
N THR A 151 7.34 8.68 16.73
CA THR A 151 8.61 9.08 16.11
C THR A 151 8.73 10.61 16.03
N ILE A 152 9.96 11.12 15.92
CA ILE A 152 10.21 12.57 15.89
C ILE A 152 9.68 13.20 14.60
N CYS A 153 9.71 12.46 13.49
CA CYS A 153 9.30 12.96 12.18
C CYS A 153 8.23 12.07 11.55
N ALA A 154 7.53 12.59 10.57
CA ALA A 154 6.45 11.91 9.84
C ALA A 154 6.91 10.67 9.03
N PHE A 155 8.18 10.31 9.06
CA PHE A 155 8.66 9.08 8.44
C PHE A 155 8.06 7.83 9.11
N GLY A 156 7.82 7.88 10.42
CA GLY A 156 7.15 6.80 11.16
C GLY A 156 5.76 6.52 10.60
N GLU A 157 4.95 7.56 10.44
CA GLU A 157 3.64 7.50 9.80
C GLU A 157 3.75 6.98 8.37
N GLY A 158 4.63 7.57 7.57
CA GLY A 158 4.86 7.19 6.18
C GLY A 158 5.25 5.72 6.00
N SER A 159 5.95 5.12 6.97
CA SER A 159 6.34 3.71 6.94
C SER A 159 5.22 2.77 7.39
N SER A 160 4.36 3.19 8.31
CA SER A 160 3.33 2.36 8.94
C SER A 160 1.96 2.45 8.26
N TRP A 161 1.55 3.63 7.78
CA TRP A 161 0.23 3.83 7.17
C TRP A 161 -0.05 2.94 5.95
N PRO A 162 0.88 2.70 5.02
CA PRO A 162 0.65 1.76 3.92
C PRO A 162 0.31 0.36 4.42
N VAL A 163 1.01 -0.11 5.48
CA VAL A 163 0.78 -1.43 6.08
C VAL A 163 -0.56 -1.49 6.80
N GLN A 164 -0.96 -0.40 7.49
CA GLN A 164 -2.30 -0.29 8.08
C GLN A 164 -3.39 -0.34 6.99
N GLY A 165 -3.17 0.29 5.85
CA GLY A 165 -4.05 0.20 4.68
C GLY A 165 -4.18 -1.23 4.16
N LEU A 166 -3.07 -1.96 4.04
CA LEU A 166 -3.08 -3.37 3.66
C LEU A 166 -3.90 -4.23 4.64
N LEU A 167 -3.65 -4.09 5.93
CA LEU A 167 -4.38 -4.84 6.96
C LEU A 167 -5.87 -4.51 6.96
N ARG A 168 -6.24 -3.25 6.72
CA ARG A 168 -7.64 -2.80 6.68
C ARG A 168 -8.43 -3.45 5.55
N HIS A 169 -7.84 -3.59 4.38
CA HIS A 169 -8.56 -3.97 3.16
C HIS A 169 -8.25 -5.40 2.68
N PHE A 170 -7.07 -5.94 2.99
CA PHE A 170 -6.58 -7.21 2.46
C PHE A 170 -6.17 -8.22 3.53
N LYS A 171 -6.62 -8.04 4.79
CA LYS A 171 -6.32 -8.97 5.89
C LYS A 171 -6.76 -10.40 5.55
N LYS A 172 -7.94 -10.57 4.95
CA LYS A 172 -8.46 -11.87 4.53
C LYS A 172 -7.57 -12.57 3.49
N GLU A 173 -6.94 -11.81 2.59
CA GLU A 173 -6.02 -12.36 1.60
C GLU A 173 -4.73 -12.86 2.26
N ILE A 174 -4.23 -12.13 3.26
CA ILE A 174 -3.10 -12.55 4.08
C ILE A 174 -3.45 -13.85 4.82
N GLU A 175 -4.59 -13.89 5.51
CA GLU A 175 -5.05 -15.05 6.28
C GLU A 175 -5.23 -16.27 5.38
N LYS A 176 -5.87 -16.11 4.23
CA LYS A 176 -6.04 -17.20 3.25
C LYS A 176 -4.71 -17.77 2.77
N ARG A 177 -3.74 -16.91 2.44
CA ARG A 177 -2.40 -17.31 1.98
C ARG A 177 -1.65 -18.13 3.03
N ASN A 178 -1.79 -17.77 4.29
CA ASN A 178 -1.10 -18.41 5.41
C ASN A 178 -1.91 -19.55 6.04
N ASN A 179 -3.00 -20.01 5.40
CA ASN A 179 -3.90 -21.06 5.89
C ASN A 179 -4.46 -20.78 7.29
N LEU A 180 -4.69 -19.51 7.60
CA LEU A 180 -5.21 -19.06 8.91
C LEU A 180 -6.73 -18.96 8.96
N ASP A 181 -7.42 -19.32 7.87
CA ASP A 181 -8.88 -19.31 7.79
C ASP A 181 -9.45 -20.36 8.76
N PRO A 182 -10.41 -20.03 9.64
CA PRO A 182 -10.98 -20.95 10.62
C PRO A 182 -11.64 -22.19 9.99
N ILE A 183 -11.95 -22.15 8.69
CA ILE A 183 -12.52 -23.28 7.95
C ILE A 183 -11.46 -24.34 7.61
N VAL A 184 -10.20 -23.96 7.48
CA VAL A 184 -9.10 -24.88 7.09
C VAL A 184 -8.47 -25.55 8.30
N GLN A 185 -8.55 -24.98 9.49
CA GLN A 185 -7.98 -25.53 10.72
C GLN A 185 -8.81 -26.69 11.32
N LYS A 186 -9.95 -27.07 10.72
CA LYS A 186 -10.83 -28.18 11.17
C LYS A 186 -10.71 -29.46 10.35
N LYS A 187 -9.59 -29.68 9.67
CA LYS A 187 -9.34 -30.98 9.00
C LYS A 187 -8.15 -31.69 9.61
#